data_7f4d2f2653a4eb6d62970e4cc0c2b37e
#
_entry.id   7f4d2f2653a4eb6d62970e4cc0c2b37e
#
_cell.length_a   1.000
_cell.length_b   1.000
_cell.length_c   1.000
_cell.angle_alpha   90.00
_cell.angle_beta   90.00
_cell.angle_gamma   90.00
#
_symmetry.space_group_name_H-M   'P 1'
#
loop_
_entity.id
_entity.type
_entity.pdbx_description
1 polymer ?
#
loop_
_entity_poly.entity_id
_entity_poly.type
_entity_poly.pdbx_seq_one_letter_code
_entity_poly.pdbx_strand_id
1 'polypeptide(L)'
;MICVMLSNNNFDKDFARHNLVNIIEPNMKVVCIPFASDLKWLVQNADTELNYDGKFTLDQYKPFREYGIEQDNFYMMKPTDSRKYMKWKIDQADIIYFTGGRMENIKNTLIKMGLWGYIMKHGYNKIFIGVSAGALILQDEYWEIPNVDDCYKNFQKRNGFGFVENYTALVHFDKYNENHVLNLITVSKSTGKIVIGIPEDGGIVVADDVWLSPTGNYQGIIYRLGDV
;
A
#
# COMPACT_ATOMS: atom_id res chain seq x y z
N MET A 1 -13.23 -6.36 -5.36
CA MET A 1 -12.27 -5.57 -4.56
C MET A 1 -11.12 -5.12 -5.44
N ILE A 2 -10.70 -3.87 -5.31
CA ILE A 2 -9.55 -3.34 -6.07
C ILE A 2 -8.41 -3.06 -5.12
N CYS A 3 -7.20 -3.55 -5.44
CA CYS A 3 -5.98 -3.28 -4.71
C CYS A 3 -4.98 -2.56 -5.63
N VAL A 4 -4.51 -1.40 -5.21
CA VAL A 4 -3.47 -0.62 -5.88
C VAL A 4 -2.22 -0.69 -5.03
N MET A 5 -1.12 -1.19 -5.59
CA MET A 5 0.15 -1.30 -4.90
C MET A 5 1.18 -0.41 -5.59
N LEU A 6 1.73 0.54 -4.86
CA LEU A 6 2.69 1.54 -5.33
C LEU A 6 3.99 1.46 -4.54
N SER A 7 5.12 1.69 -5.19
CA SER A 7 6.40 1.80 -4.48
C SER A 7 6.53 3.11 -3.71
N ASN A 8 6.05 4.20 -4.28
CA ASN A 8 6.16 5.53 -3.70
C ASN A 8 4.85 6.31 -3.79
N ASN A 9 4.74 7.41 -3.04
CA ASN A 9 3.56 8.29 -3.03
C ASN A 9 3.50 9.19 -4.28
N ASN A 10 3.73 8.61 -5.45
CA ASN A 10 3.83 9.29 -6.74
C ASN A 10 2.56 9.10 -7.58
N PHE A 11 1.42 9.56 -7.06
CA PHE A 11 0.14 9.48 -7.77
C PHE A 11 0.07 10.38 -9.01
N ASP A 12 0.98 11.34 -9.13
CA ASP A 12 1.14 12.25 -10.26
C ASP A 12 1.98 11.67 -11.40
N LYS A 13 2.66 10.55 -11.16
CA LYS A 13 3.50 9.90 -12.17
C LYS A 13 2.70 9.08 -13.16
N ASP A 14 3.30 8.81 -14.30
CA ASP A 14 2.65 8.22 -15.47
C ASP A 14 1.82 6.97 -15.16
N PHE A 15 2.35 6.04 -14.37
CA PHE A 15 1.59 4.85 -14.01
C PHE A 15 0.30 5.19 -13.27
N ALA A 16 0.40 5.91 -12.16
CA ALA A 16 -0.75 6.22 -11.32
C ALA A 16 -1.76 7.08 -12.09
N ARG A 17 -1.29 8.13 -12.75
CA ARG A 17 -2.14 9.05 -13.50
C ARG A 17 -2.99 8.36 -14.57
N HIS A 18 -2.43 7.39 -15.29
CA HIS A 18 -3.17 6.68 -16.35
C HIS A 18 -4.10 5.58 -15.80
N ASN A 19 -3.73 4.94 -14.70
CA ASN A 19 -4.47 3.79 -14.19
C ASN A 19 -5.49 4.15 -13.11
N LEU A 20 -5.23 5.18 -12.30
CA LEU A 20 -6.11 5.55 -11.19
C LEU A 20 -7.21 6.51 -11.58
N VAL A 21 -7.10 7.23 -12.71
CA VAL A 21 -8.14 8.16 -13.20
C VAL A 21 -9.49 7.48 -13.46
N ASN A 22 -9.48 6.18 -13.75
CA ASN A 22 -10.71 5.40 -13.96
C ASN A 22 -11.15 4.64 -12.68
N ILE A 23 -10.44 4.80 -11.58
CA ILE A 23 -10.69 4.08 -10.31
C ILE A 23 -11.09 5.06 -9.22
N ILE A 24 -10.48 6.25 -9.20
CA ILE A 24 -10.72 7.28 -8.18
C ILE A 24 -11.69 8.32 -8.76
N GLU A 25 -12.83 8.48 -8.10
CA GLU A 25 -13.84 9.47 -8.46
C GLU A 25 -13.82 10.65 -7.45
N PRO A 26 -14.12 11.90 -7.88
CA PRO A 26 -14.00 13.10 -7.04
C PRO A 26 -14.84 13.08 -5.75
N ASN A 27 -15.97 12.38 -5.74
CA ASN A 27 -16.88 12.27 -4.61
C ASN A 27 -16.52 11.16 -3.62
N MET A 28 -15.52 10.35 -3.92
CA MET A 28 -15.09 9.27 -3.04
C MET A 28 -14.50 9.80 -1.72
N LYS A 29 -14.67 9.01 -0.67
CA LYS A 29 -14.13 9.27 0.65
C LYS A 29 -12.91 8.38 0.90
N VAL A 30 -11.85 8.98 1.42
CA VAL A 30 -10.58 8.31 1.71
C VAL A 30 -10.37 8.23 3.21
N VAL A 31 -10.02 7.06 3.74
CA VAL A 31 -9.40 6.95 5.05
C VAL A 31 -7.92 6.64 4.90
N CYS A 32 -7.07 7.55 5.38
CA CYS A 32 -5.62 7.36 5.44
C CYS A 32 -5.23 6.71 6.76
N ILE A 33 -4.54 5.58 6.68
CA ILE A 33 -4.03 4.80 7.82
C ILE A 33 -2.51 4.92 7.86
N PRO A 34 -1.95 5.83 8.70
CA PRO A 34 -0.52 6.15 8.72
C PRO A 34 0.31 5.24 9.63
N PHE A 35 -0.20 4.06 9.97
CA PHE A 35 0.38 3.21 11.02
C PHE A 35 1.67 2.47 10.63
N ALA A 36 2.19 2.72 9.41
CA ALA A 36 3.55 2.35 9.03
C ALA A 36 4.62 3.24 9.71
N SER A 37 4.23 4.44 10.11
CA SER A 37 5.09 5.36 10.87
C SER A 37 5.26 4.90 12.32
N ASP A 38 6.23 5.48 13.02
CA ASP A 38 6.45 5.21 14.44
C ASP A 38 5.23 5.62 15.28
N LEU A 39 4.68 4.68 16.05
CA LEU A 39 3.46 4.92 16.82
C LEU A 39 3.64 6.00 17.88
N LYS A 40 4.84 6.11 18.50
CA LYS A 40 5.11 7.15 19.48
C LYS A 40 5.09 8.52 18.85
N TRP A 41 5.71 8.64 17.67
CA TRP A 41 5.66 9.87 16.88
C TRP A 41 4.23 10.26 16.50
N LEU A 42 3.43 9.29 16.01
CA LEU A 42 2.04 9.52 15.63
C LEU A 42 1.18 10.01 16.82
N VAL A 43 1.39 9.42 18.02
CA VAL A 43 0.68 9.86 19.23
C VAL A 43 1.08 11.27 19.64
N GLN A 44 2.39 11.59 19.62
CA GLN A 44 2.90 12.91 20.00
C GLN A 44 2.44 14.02 19.05
N ASN A 45 2.22 13.68 17.77
CA ASN A 45 1.86 14.64 16.73
C ASN A 45 0.39 14.52 16.27
N ALA A 46 -0.46 13.82 17.06
CA ALA A 46 -1.84 13.56 16.70
C ALA A 46 -2.68 14.86 16.53
N ASP A 47 -2.38 15.88 17.31
CA ASP A 47 -3.11 17.15 17.29
C ASP A 47 -2.40 18.27 16.47
N THR A 48 -1.27 17.96 15.85
CA THR A 48 -0.54 18.87 14.99
C THR A 48 -0.44 18.33 13.57
N GLU A 49 0.41 17.33 13.35
CA GLU A 49 0.70 16.78 12.02
C GLU A 49 -0.44 15.92 11.43
N LEU A 50 -1.24 15.25 12.30
CA LEU A 50 -2.37 14.43 11.87
C LEU A 50 -3.72 15.17 11.91
N ASN A 51 -3.72 16.47 12.19
CA ASN A 51 -4.89 17.31 12.04
C ASN A 51 -5.17 17.62 10.57
N TYR A 52 -6.34 18.20 10.32
CA TYR A 52 -6.81 18.63 9.01
C TYR A 52 -5.78 19.49 8.26
N ASP A 53 -5.18 20.47 8.94
CA ASP A 53 -4.16 21.39 8.40
C ASP A 53 -2.72 20.95 8.68
N GLY A 54 -2.52 19.78 9.29
CA GLY A 54 -1.19 19.27 9.61
C GLY A 54 -0.40 18.92 8.36
N LYS A 55 0.90 19.26 8.36
CA LYS A 55 1.75 19.04 7.19
C LYS A 55 1.73 17.58 6.72
N PHE A 56 1.83 16.63 7.65
CA PHE A 56 1.78 15.20 7.28
C PHE A 56 0.46 14.85 6.60
N THR A 57 -0.68 15.32 7.13
CA THR A 57 -2.01 15.11 6.54
C THR A 57 -2.08 15.70 5.13
N LEU A 58 -1.61 16.93 4.94
CA LEU A 58 -1.62 17.60 3.65
C LEU A 58 -0.71 16.90 2.62
N ASP A 59 0.45 16.40 3.05
CA ASP A 59 1.37 15.63 2.19
C ASP A 59 0.72 14.31 1.74
N GLN A 60 -0.07 13.64 2.61
CA GLN A 60 -0.79 12.42 2.24
C GLN A 60 -2.07 12.70 1.42
N TYR A 61 -2.70 13.85 1.62
CA TYR A 61 -3.89 14.28 0.88
C TYR A 61 -3.55 14.75 -0.54
N LYS A 62 -2.42 15.42 -0.72
CA LYS A 62 -2.02 16.03 -2.00
C LYS A 62 -2.21 15.13 -3.21
N PRO A 63 -1.83 13.84 -3.21
CA PRO A 63 -2.07 12.95 -4.35
C PRO A 63 -3.55 12.79 -4.71
N PHE A 64 -4.44 12.73 -3.73
CA PHE A 64 -5.87 12.54 -3.94
C PHE A 64 -6.56 13.78 -4.49
N ARG A 65 -6.04 14.97 -4.15
CA ARG A 65 -6.51 16.23 -4.72
C ARG A 65 -6.37 16.28 -6.25
N GLU A 66 -5.34 15.64 -6.80
CA GLU A 66 -5.13 15.57 -8.26
C GLU A 66 -6.25 14.79 -8.99
N TYR A 67 -7.00 13.96 -8.25
CA TYR A 67 -8.19 13.25 -8.73
C TYR A 67 -9.52 13.95 -8.37
N GLY A 68 -9.46 15.17 -7.84
CA GLY A 68 -10.64 15.96 -7.49
C GLY A 68 -11.28 15.60 -6.16
N ILE A 69 -10.65 14.77 -5.32
CA ILE A 69 -11.14 14.51 -3.96
C ILE A 69 -11.00 15.78 -3.13
N GLU A 70 -12.09 16.23 -2.51
CA GLU A 70 -12.07 17.35 -1.58
C GLU A 70 -11.45 16.94 -0.25
N GLN A 71 -10.82 17.90 0.44
CA GLN A 71 -10.12 17.62 1.69
C GLN A 71 -11.08 17.12 2.79
N ASP A 72 -12.34 17.57 2.80
CA ASP A 72 -13.37 17.11 3.72
C ASP A 72 -13.73 15.62 3.55
N ASN A 73 -13.41 15.06 2.40
CA ASN A 73 -13.55 13.63 2.10
C ASN A 73 -12.29 12.81 2.42
N PHE A 74 -11.25 13.44 3.00
CA PHE A 74 -10.00 12.78 3.37
C PHE A 74 -9.86 12.68 4.90
N TYR A 75 -10.06 11.48 5.44
CA TYR A 75 -10.03 11.20 6.86
C TYR A 75 -8.67 10.65 7.30
N MET A 76 -7.85 11.43 7.97
CA MET A 76 -6.64 10.93 8.62
C MET A 76 -7.02 10.12 9.87
N MET A 77 -6.56 8.88 9.97
CA MET A 77 -6.74 8.06 11.16
C MET A 77 -5.67 8.39 12.20
N LYS A 78 -6.10 8.79 13.40
CA LYS A 78 -5.20 9.11 14.52
C LYS A 78 -5.12 7.94 15.51
N PRO A 79 -3.94 7.66 16.09
CA PRO A 79 -3.85 6.64 17.14
C PRO A 79 -4.63 7.02 18.42
N THR A 80 -4.95 8.31 18.59
CA THR A 80 -5.74 8.86 19.69
C THR A 80 -7.27 8.80 19.46
N ASP A 81 -7.70 8.47 18.25
CA ASP A 81 -9.12 8.27 17.95
C ASP A 81 -9.70 7.12 18.78
N SER A 82 -10.96 7.25 19.21
CA SER A 82 -11.66 6.11 19.80
C SER A 82 -11.83 4.98 18.78
N ARG A 83 -11.81 3.73 19.25
CA ARG A 83 -12.03 2.57 18.35
C ARG A 83 -13.33 2.67 17.55
N LYS A 84 -14.39 3.22 18.16
CA LYS A 84 -15.67 3.44 17.48
C LYS A 84 -15.52 4.43 16.32
N TYR A 85 -14.77 5.50 16.53
CA TYR A 85 -14.55 6.53 15.52
C TYR A 85 -13.64 6.03 14.39
N MET A 86 -12.58 5.26 14.71
CA MET A 86 -11.74 4.61 13.69
C MET A 86 -12.55 3.68 12.78
N LYS A 87 -13.43 2.85 13.37
CA LYS A 87 -14.34 1.97 12.61
C LYS A 87 -15.29 2.77 11.74
N TRP A 88 -15.87 3.84 12.27
CA TRP A 88 -16.73 4.73 11.51
C TRP A 88 -16.01 5.32 10.29
N LYS A 89 -14.75 5.78 10.44
CA LYS A 89 -13.95 6.25 9.30
C LYS A 89 -13.76 5.16 8.23
N ILE A 90 -13.50 3.93 8.65
CA ILE A 90 -13.37 2.78 7.72
C ILE A 90 -14.70 2.53 7.01
N ASP A 91 -15.82 2.54 7.73
CA ASP A 91 -17.15 2.29 7.15
C ASP A 91 -17.56 3.36 6.13
N GLN A 92 -17.26 4.63 6.42
CA GLN A 92 -17.57 5.76 5.53
C GLN A 92 -16.69 5.81 4.27
N ALA A 93 -15.50 5.25 4.31
CA ALA A 93 -14.54 5.37 3.21
C ALA A 93 -14.89 4.46 2.03
N ASP A 94 -14.69 4.95 0.82
CA ASP A 94 -14.65 4.18 -0.42
C ASP A 94 -13.24 3.64 -0.65
N ILE A 95 -12.23 4.41 -0.23
CA ILE A 95 -10.81 4.11 -0.37
C ILE A 95 -10.16 3.96 1.01
N ILE A 96 -9.47 2.84 1.23
CA ILE A 96 -8.59 2.64 2.38
C ILE A 96 -7.15 2.79 1.90
N TYR A 97 -6.47 3.82 2.38
CA TYR A 97 -5.11 4.16 1.99
C TYR A 97 -4.11 3.87 3.11
N PHE A 98 -3.15 2.98 2.84
CA PHE A 98 -2.04 2.66 3.75
C PHE A 98 -0.78 3.37 3.30
N THR A 99 -0.19 4.18 4.19
CA THR A 99 1.06 4.90 3.92
C THR A 99 2.29 3.98 3.94
N GLY A 100 3.39 4.48 3.40
CA GLY A 100 4.70 3.84 3.51
C GLY A 100 5.33 3.94 4.90
N GLY A 101 6.35 3.13 5.15
CA GLY A 101 7.12 3.07 6.39
C GLY A 101 7.50 1.63 6.77
N ARG A 102 7.25 1.21 8.03
CA ARG A 102 7.56 -0.12 8.52
C ARG A 102 6.32 -1.01 8.59
N MET A 103 6.36 -2.15 7.93
CA MET A 103 5.22 -3.10 7.89
C MET A 103 4.82 -3.64 9.26
N GLU A 104 5.79 -3.93 10.13
CA GLU A 104 5.52 -4.38 11.49
C GLU A 104 4.68 -3.37 12.27
N ASN A 105 4.94 -2.07 12.07
CA ASN A 105 4.18 -1.02 12.72
C ASN A 105 2.71 -1.04 12.30
N ILE A 106 2.41 -1.21 11.00
CA ILE A 106 1.03 -1.30 10.50
C ILE A 106 0.31 -2.44 11.18
N LYS A 107 0.83 -3.66 11.03
CA LYS A 107 0.18 -4.88 11.52
C LYS A 107 -0.02 -4.86 13.02
N ASN A 108 1.04 -4.58 13.78
CA ASN A 108 0.99 -4.56 15.23
C ASN A 108 0.02 -3.49 15.76
N THR A 109 0.03 -2.31 15.14
CA THR A 109 -0.87 -1.23 15.54
C THR A 109 -2.32 -1.57 15.23
N LEU A 110 -2.63 -2.09 14.03
CA LEU A 110 -3.99 -2.50 13.66
C LEU A 110 -4.52 -3.63 14.54
N ILE A 111 -3.68 -4.61 14.88
CA ILE A 111 -4.06 -5.69 15.83
C ILE A 111 -4.34 -5.11 17.21
N LYS A 112 -3.44 -4.29 17.75
CA LYS A 112 -3.57 -3.64 19.05
C LYS A 112 -4.84 -2.79 19.15
N MET A 113 -5.21 -2.11 18.07
CA MET A 113 -6.43 -1.29 18.00
C MET A 113 -7.68 -2.10 17.68
N GLY A 114 -7.57 -3.40 17.40
CA GLY A 114 -8.69 -4.28 17.03
C GLY A 114 -9.29 -3.91 15.68
N LEU A 115 -8.48 -3.39 14.76
CA LEU A 115 -8.90 -2.98 13.42
C LEU A 115 -8.52 -4.00 12.35
N TRP A 116 -7.52 -4.86 12.58
CA TRP A 116 -7.08 -5.85 11.61
C TRP A 116 -8.24 -6.72 11.08
N GLY A 117 -8.88 -7.47 11.96
CA GLY A 117 -10.03 -8.30 11.58
C GLY A 117 -11.25 -7.48 11.13
N TYR A 118 -11.36 -6.22 11.58
CA TYR A 118 -12.42 -5.32 11.14
C TYR A 118 -12.27 -4.96 9.67
N ILE A 119 -11.06 -4.56 9.25
CA ILE A 119 -10.75 -4.22 7.85
C ILE A 119 -10.93 -5.46 6.96
N MET A 120 -10.46 -6.63 7.38
CA MET A 120 -10.66 -7.88 6.63
C MET A 120 -12.15 -8.18 6.40
N LYS A 121 -12.99 -7.95 7.41
CA LYS A 121 -14.42 -8.25 7.32
C LYS A 121 -15.21 -7.20 6.52
N HIS A 122 -14.86 -5.92 6.62
CA HIS A 122 -15.65 -4.80 6.10
C HIS A 122 -15.05 -4.15 4.85
N GLY A 123 -13.85 -4.60 4.42
CA GLY A 123 -13.14 -4.03 3.28
C GLY A 123 -13.55 -4.58 1.90
N TYR A 124 -14.40 -5.59 1.82
CA TYR A 124 -14.64 -6.36 0.60
C TYR A 124 -15.10 -5.54 -0.62
N ASN A 125 -15.82 -4.44 -0.41
CA ASN A 125 -16.34 -3.58 -1.48
C ASN A 125 -15.58 -2.25 -1.57
N LYS A 126 -14.37 -2.19 -1.05
CA LYS A 126 -13.57 -0.97 -1.02
C LYS A 126 -12.39 -1.06 -1.96
N ILE A 127 -11.83 0.09 -2.28
CA ILE A 127 -10.57 0.23 -2.98
C ILE A 127 -9.48 0.31 -1.91
N PHE A 128 -8.45 -0.51 -2.05
CA PHE A 128 -7.26 -0.43 -1.22
C PHE A 128 -6.13 0.17 -2.02
N ILE A 129 -5.51 1.21 -1.46
CA ILE A 129 -4.29 1.80 -2.03
C ILE A 129 -3.20 1.67 -0.99
N GLY A 130 -2.09 1.04 -1.36
CA GLY A 130 -0.94 0.88 -0.49
C GLY A 130 0.32 1.44 -1.12
N VAL A 131 1.12 2.14 -0.33
CA VAL A 131 2.43 2.66 -0.72
C VAL A 131 3.53 1.95 0.06
N SER A 132 4.54 1.41 -0.61
CA SER A 132 5.68 0.73 0.02
C SER A 132 5.22 -0.34 1.01
N ALA A 133 5.47 -0.19 2.30
CA ALA A 133 4.97 -1.09 3.35
C ALA A 133 3.44 -1.27 3.29
N GLY A 134 2.69 -0.20 2.95
CA GLY A 134 1.25 -0.26 2.74
C GLY A 134 0.85 -1.12 1.55
N ALA A 135 1.67 -1.19 0.50
CA ALA A 135 1.45 -2.08 -0.64
C ALA A 135 1.68 -3.55 -0.24
N LEU A 136 2.76 -3.81 0.47
CA LEU A 136 3.13 -5.17 0.85
C LEU A 136 2.12 -5.80 1.81
N ILE A 137 1.50 -5.02 2.72
CA ILE A 137 0.53 -5.54 3.68
C ILE A 137 -0.78 -6.03 3.03
N LEU A 138 -1.09 -5.63 1.79
CA LEU A 138 -2.29 -6.06 1.06
C LEU A 138 -2.19 -7.52 0.58
N GLN A 139 -0.99 -8.04 0.42
CA GLN A 139 -0.75 -9.41 -0.03
C GLN A 139 -1.11 -10.44 1.06
N ASP A 140 -1.31 -11.69 0.68
CA ASP A 140 -1.43 -12.79 1.65
C ASP A 140 -0.10 -13.04 2.35
N GLU A 141 0.99 -13.05 1.58
CA GLU A 141 2.35 -13.22 2.04
C GLU A 141 3.25 -12.13 1.44
N TYR A 142 4.05 -11.52 2.27
CA TYR A 142 5.07 -10.58 1.82
C TYR A 142 6.43 -10.92 2.42
N TRP A 143 7.46 -10.45 1.75
CA TRP A 143 8.84 -10.68 2.13
C TRP A 143 9.44 -9.40 2.66
N GLU A 144 9.81 -9.42 3.92
CA GLU A 144 10.49 -8.31 4.56
C GLU A 144 11.99 -8.41 4.26
N ILE A 145 12.51 -7.40 3.57
CA ILE A 145 13.93 -7.25 3.27
C ILE A 145 14.44 -6.19 4.24
N PRO A 146 15.29 -6.54 5.21
CA PRO A 146 15.77 -5.59 6.22
C PRO A 146 16.51 -4.39 5.63
N ASN A 147 17.19 -4.59 4.52
CA ASN A 147 17.82 -3.56 3.72
C ASN A 147 17.60 -3.88 2.25
N VAL A 148 17.14 -2.91 1.45
CA VAL A 148 16.83 -3.10 0.02
C VAL A 148 18.06 -3.58 -0.77
N ASP A 149 19.25 -3.19 -0.34
CA ASP A 149 20.52 -3.60 -0.94
C ASP A 149 21.03 -4.97 -0.47
N ASP A 150 20.39 -5.58 0.55
CA ASP A 150 20.78 -6.91 1.01
C ASP A 150 20.25 -7.99 0.06
N CYS A 151 21.10 -8.95 -0.27
CA CYS A 151 20.65 -10.13 -1.00
C CYS A 151 19.89 -11.11 -0.08
N TYR A 152 19.05 -11.91 -0.70
CA TYR A 152 18.04 -12.87 -0.21
C TYR A 152 18.31 -13.68 1.07
N LYS A 153 19.48 -13.57 1.69
CA LYS A 153 19.90 -14.40 2.84
C LYS A 153 19.13 -14.11 4.14
N ASN A 154 18.45 -12.97 4.23
CA ASN A 154 17.80 -12.50 5.46
C ASN A 154 16.28 -12.24 5.29
N PHE A 155 15.65 -12.83 4.29
CA PHE A 155 14.21 -12.67 4.07
C PHE A 155 13.39 -13.27 5.20
N GLN A 156 12.51 -12.48 5.75
CA GLN A 156 11.49 -12.95 6.66
C GLN A 156 10.13 -12.93 5.97
N LYS A 157 9.56 -14.11 5.79
CA LYS A 157 8.20 -14.27 5.29
C LYS A 157 7.21 -13.87 6.37
N ARG A 158 6.23 -13.06 6.01
CA ARG A 158 5.17 -12.55 6.88
C ARG A 158 3.83 -12.65 6.18
N ASN A 159 2.74 -12.66 6.95
CA ASN A 159 1.38 -12.67 6.41
C ASN A 159 0.79 -11.26 6.45
N GLY A 160 0.23 -10.84 5.33
CA GLY A 160 -0.55 -9.62 5.17
C GLY A 160 -2.05 -9.86 5.32
N PHE A 161 -2.86 -9.05 4.64
CA PHE A 161 -4.33 -9.14 4.67
C PHE A 161 -4.91 -10.30 3.84
N GLY A 162 -4.19 -10.80 2.85
CA GLY A 162 -4.70 -11.81 1.93
C GLY A 162 -5.67 -11.26 0.87
N PHE A 163 -5.54 -9.98 0.52
CA PHE A 163 -6.38 -9.38 -0.52
C PHE A 163 -5.80 -9.63 -1.93
N VAL A 164 -4.52 -9.93 -2.01
CA VAL A 164 -3.81 -10.30 -3.23
C VAL A 164 -3.09 -11.63 -2.97
N GLU A 165 -3.56 -12.72 -3.58
CA GLU A 165 -3.10 -14.07 -3.30
C GLU A 165 -2.20 -14.63 -4.41
N ASN A 166 -2.52 -14.37 -5.69
CA ASN A 166 -1.82 -14.97 -6.84
C ASN A 166 -0.53 -14.25 -7.21
N TYR A 167 -0.31 -13.06 -6.64
CA TYR A 167 0.84 -12.22 -6.96
C TYR A 167 1.64 -11.90 -5.70
N THR A 168 2.94 -11.72 -5.90
CA THR A 168 3.82 -11.16 -4.87
C THR A 168 4.53 -9.94 -5.45
N ALA A 169 4.34 -8.78 -4.83
CA ALA A 169 5.02 -7.55 -5.24
C ALA A 169 6.26 -7.30 -4.37
N LEU A 170 7.33 -6.88 -5.02
CA LEU A 170 8.52 -6.31 -4.40
C LEU A 170 8.58 -4.84 -4.79
N VAL A 171 8.43 -3.96 -3.80
CA VAL A 171 8.49 -2.50 -3.99
C VAL A 171 9.94 -2.01 -4.04
N HIS A 172 10.14 -0.78 -4.50
CA HIS A 172 11.47 -0.15 -4.65
C HIS A 172 12.42 -0.95 -5.53
N PHE A 173 11.86 -1.60 -6.55
CA PHE A 173 12.62 -2.49 -7.41
C PHE A 173 13.44 -1.72 -8.45
N ASP A 174 14.73 -2.02 -8.50
CA ASP A 174 15.62 -1.54 -9.53
C ASP A 174 16.12 -2.72 -10.40
N LYS A 175 15.74 -2.74 -11.67
CA LYS A 175 16.12 -3.80 -12.62
C LYS A 175 17.62 -3.85 -12.92
N TYR A 176 18.35 -2.79 -12.65
CA TYR A 176 19.81 -2.71 -12.83
C TYR A 176 20.57 -3.17 -11.58
N ASN A 177 19.88 -3.37 -10.45
CA ASN A 177 20.48 -3.90 -9.24
C ASN A 177 20.39 -5.43 -9.24
N GLU A 178 21.52 -6.12 -9.37
CA GLU A 178 21.59 -7.58 -9.42
C GLU A 178 20.95 -8.25 -8.19
N ASN A 179 21.10 -7.65 -7.00
CA ASN A 179 20.49 -8.17 -5.79
C ASN A 179 18.96 -8.12 -5.86
N HIS A 180 18.37 -7.05 -6.43
CA HIS A 180 16.93 -6.95 -6.62
C HIS A 180 16.41 -8.03 -7.57
N VAL A 181 17.13 -8.29 -8.66
CA VAL A 181 16.79 -9.36 -9.61
C VAL A 181 16.88 -10.74 -8.95
N LEU A 182 17.96 -11.01 -8.21
CA LEU A 182 18.14 -12.27 -7.47
C LEU A 182 17.06 -12.45 -6.40
N ASN A 183 16.67 -11.39 -5.71
CA ASN A 183 15.60 -11.39 -4.73
C ASN A 183 14.27 -11.79 -5.37
N LEU A 184 13.94 -11.21 -6.52
CA LEU A 184 12.73 -11.48 -7.27
C LEU A 184 12.67 -12.95 -7.71
N ILE A 185 13.77 -13.47 -8.29
CA ILE A 185 13.87 -14.90 -8.70
C ILE A 185 13.72 -15.82 -7.50
N THR A 186 14.35 -15.49 -6.36
CA THR A 186 14.32 -16.32 -5.15
C THR A 186 12.91 -16.37 -4.56
N VAL A 187 12.21 -15.24 -4.47
CA VAL A 187 10.83 -15.19 -3.99
C VAL A 187 9.91 -15.96 -4.93
N SER A 188 10.06 -15.79 -6.25
CA SER A 188 9.27 -16.53 -7.24
C SER A 188 9.46 -18.06 -7.09
N LYS A 189 10.69 -18.55 -6.96
CA LYS A 189 10.99 -19.98 -6.76
C LYS A 189 10.43 -20.52 -5.44
N SER A 190 10.43 -19.72 -4.39
CA SER A 190 9.97 -20.17 -3.07
C SER A 190 8.45 -20.10 -2.88
N THR A 191 7.76 -19.22 -3.60
CA THR A 191 6.30 -19.07 -3.48
C THR A 191 5.52 -19.81 -4.57
N GLY A 192 6.12 -20.03 -5.72
CA GLY A 192 5.43 -20.51 -6.93
C GLY A 192 4.48 -19.48 -7.54
N LYS A 193 4.50 -18.22 -7.04
CA LYS A 193 3.63 -17.13 -7.48
C LYS A 193 4.30 -16.29 -8.58
N ILE A 194 3.49 -15.52 -9.27
CA ILE A 194 3.98 -14.46 -10.14
C ILE A 194 4.55 -13.35 -9.24
N VAL A 195 5.82 -13.02 -9.41
CA VAL A 195 6.49 -11.97 -8.63
C VAL A 195 6.68 -10.74 -9.51
N ILE A 196 6.27 -9.60 -9.00
CA ILE A 196 6.30 -8.33 -9.72
C ILE A 196 7.22 -7.35 -8.99
N GLY A 197 8.31 -6.95 -9.65
CA GLY A 197 9.15 -5.86 -9.18
C GLY A 197 8.50 -4.51 -9.55
N ILE A 198 8.15 -3.72 -8.56
CA ILE A 198 7.54 -2.40 -8.74
C ILE A 198 8.63 -1.34 -8.57
N PRO A 199 9.03 -0.60 -9.65
CA PRO A 199 10.02 0.47 -9.56
C PRO A 199 9.48 1.67 -8.78
N GLU A 200 10.36 2.63 -8.43
CA GLU A 200 10.00 3.81 -7.64
C GLU A 200 8.80 4.59 -8.18
N ASP A 201 8.71 4.76 -9.49
CA ASP A 201 7.62 5.48 -10.15
C ASP A 201 6.49 4.54 -10.64
N GLY A 202 6.51 3.27 -10.20
CA GLY A 202 5.62 2.24 -10.68
C GLY A 202 4.56 1.83 -9.68
N GLY A 203 3.66 0.98 -10.18
CA GLY A 203 2.61 0.36 -9.40
C GLY A 203 1.93 -0.77 -10.15
N ILE A 204 1.05 -1.46 -9.46
CA ILE A 204 0.14 -2.44 -10.07
C ILE A 204 -1.28 -2.25 -9.55
N VAL A 205 -2.24 -2.60 -10.38
CA VAL A 205 -3.65 -2.68 -10.01
C VAL A 205 -4.10 -4.13 -10.11
N VAL A 206 -4.67 -4.65 -9.04
CA VAL A 206 -5.25 -5.99 -8.96
C VAL A 206 -6.72 -5.85 -8.62
N ALA A 207 -7.59 -6.37 -9.47
CA ALA A 207 -9.03 -6.38 -9.24
C ALA A 207 -9.52 -7.83 -9.15
N ASP A 208 -10.16 -8.18 -8.03
CA ASP A 208 -10.66 -9.54 -7.75
C ASP A 208 -9.60 -10.63 -8.01
N ASP A 209 -8.39 -10.37 -7.51
CA ASP A 209 -7.18 -11.19 -7.69
C ASP A 209 -6.77 -11.42 -9.16
N VAL A 210 -7.21 -10.55 -10.06
CA VAL A 210 -6.78 -10.47 -11.46
C VAL A 210 -5.96 -9.21 -11.67
N TRP A 211 -4.73 -9.39 -12.14
CA TRP A 211 -3.89 -8.24 -12.48
C TRP A 211 -4.41 -7.53 -13.72
N LEU A 212 -4.67 -6.23 -13.57
CA LEU A 212 -4.99 -5.37 -14.69
C LEU A 212 -3.69 -4.87 -15.31
N SER A 213 -3.46 -5.18 -16.58
CA SER A 213 -2.30 -4.67 -17.33
C SER A 213 -2.27 -3.14 -17.27
N PRO A 214 -1.15 -2.52 -16.87
CA PRO A 214 -1.05 -1.08 -16.83
C PRO A 214 -1.19 -0.50 -18.24
N THR A 215 -1.89 0.62 -18.33
CA THR A 215 -1.90 1.47 -19.53
C THR A 215 -0.83 2.55 -19.37
N GLY A 216 -0.05 2.82 -20.42
CA GLY A 216 1.02 3.83 -20.41
C GLY A 216 2.43 3.23 -20.44
N ASN A 217 3.45 4.07 -20.32
CA ASN A 217 4.87 3.67 -20.34
C ASN A 217 5.28 2.99 -19.02
N TYR A 218 4.74 1.81 -18.77
CA TYR A 218 5.15 1.03 -17.60
C TYR A 218 6.52 0.40 -17.84
N GLN A 219 7.50 0.77 -17.03
CA GLN A 219 8.84 0.18 -17.04
C GLN A 219 9.04 -0.89 -15.97
N GLY A 220 7.97 -1.37 -15.36
CA GLY A 220 8.02 -2.46 -14.38
C GLY A 220 8.42 -3.77 -15.02
N ILE A 221 9.22 -4.56 -14.31
CA ILE A 221 9.60 -5.90 -14.74
C ILE A 221 8.66 -6.90 -14.10
N ILE A 222 8.01 -7.68 -14.96
CA ILE A 222 7.21 -8.82 -14.56
C ILE A 222 8.06 -10.07 -14.79
N TYR A 223 8.29 -10.82 -13.72
CA TYR A 223 8.89 -12.14 -13.84
C TYR A 223 7.82 -13.21 -13.59
N ARG A 224 7.60 -14.05 -14.57
CA ARG A 224 6.87 -15.31 -14.40
C ARG A 224 7.87 -16.44 -14.21
N LEU A 225 7.59 -17.34 -13.32
CA LEU A 225 8.33 -18.60 -13.25
C LEU A 225 8.08 -19.33 -14.59
N GLY A 226 9.11 -19.47 -15.45
CA GLY A 226 8.99 -20.05 -16.78
C GLY A 226 9.48 -19.16 -17.92
N ASP A 227 9.77 -17.89 -17.64
CA ASP A 227 10.33 -16.93 -18.63
C ASP A 227 11.89 -16.92 -18.60
N VAL A 228 12.54 -17.92 -17.98
CA VAL A 228 14.01 -18.14 -17.95
C VAL A 228 14.33 -19.48 -18.55
#